data_3f22e48cdcc09ee9afbf5ae46018dd2b
#
_entry.id   3f22e48cdcc09ee9afbf5ae46018dd2b
#
_cell.length_a   1.000
_cell.length_b   1.000
_cell.length_c   1.000
_cell.angle_alpha   90.00
_cell.angle_beta   90.00
_cell.angle_gamma   90.00
#
_symmetry.space_group_name_H-M   'P 1'
#
loop_
_entity.id
_entity.type
_entity.pdbx_description
1 polymer ?
#
loop_
_entity_poly.entity_id
_entity_poly.type
_entity_poly.pdbx_seq_one_letter_code
_entity_poly.pdbx_strand_id
1 'polypeptide(L)'
;MPDIKKVTEELKKHFGFDTFKGNQEEIILNLLSENDSFVLMPTGGGKSLCYQLPSLMMEGTAIVISPLIALMKNQVDAMRHFSEDDSIAHFLNSTLNRQAIDQVKEDVYSGKTKLLYVAPESFTKKENIEFLRSVKISFYAVDEAHCISEWGHDFRTEYRNIRQNIEQIGRRPIIALTATATPKVQHDIMKNLDIADGKVFKSSFNRPNLYYEVRPKTENVDKEIIRFIKSMKGKSGIIYCLSRKKVEELAELLNVNDIKALPYHAGMESAVRSENQDKFLKDDVQVIVATIAFGMGIDKPDVRFVIHYDIPKSLEGYYQETGRAGR
;
A
#
# COMPACT_ATOMS: atom_id res chain seq x y z
N MET A 1 27.27 0.24 -13.14
CA MET A 1 25.85 -0.19 -13.20
C MET A 1 25.69 -1.40 -12.30
N PRO A 2 24.60 -1.54 -11.57
CA PRO A 2 24.33 -2.75 -10.79
C PRO A 2 24.32 -3.98 -11.69
N ASP A 3 24.91 -5.08 -11.23
CA ASP A 3 24.92 -6.34 -11.97
C ASP A 3 23.53 -7.00 -11.88
N ILE A 4 22.84 -7.11 -13.01
CA ILE A 4 21.49 -7.70 -13.08
C ILE A 4 21.45 -9.15 -12.56
N LYS A 5 22.52 -9.92 -12.76
CA LYS A 5 22.58 -11.30 -12.25
C LYS A 5 22.52 -11.32 -10.75
N LYS A 6 23.32 -10.44 -10.10
CA LYS A 6 23.30 -10.29 -8.64
C LYS A 6 21.94 -9.83 -8.13
N VAL A 7 21.27 -8.90 -8.83
CA VAL A 7 19.93 -8.42 -8.45
C VAL A 7 18.89 -9.55 -8.54
N THR A 8 18.97 -10.40 -9.57
CA THR A 8 18.08 -11.55 -9.72
C THR A 8 18.36 -12.64 -8.66
N GLU A 9 19.63 -12.87 -8.32
CA GLU A 9 19.99 -13.78 -7.23
C GLU A 9 19.45 -13.32 -5.88
N GLU A 10 19.56 -12.03 -5.57
CA GLU A 10 18.98 -11.46 -4.34
C GLU A 10 17.45 -11.49 -4.35
N LEU A 11 16.79 -11.29 -5.50
CA LEU A 11 15.35 -11.47 -5.65
C LEU A 11 14.93 -12.89 -5.28
N LYS A 12 15.60 -13.89 -5.82
CA LYS A 12 15.32 -15.31 -5.52
C LYS A 12 15.57 -15.65 -4.05
N LYS A 13 16.70 -15.19 -3.52
CA LYS A 13 17.13 -15.45 -2.14
C LYS A 13 16.15 -14.88 -1.11
N HIS A 14 15.71 -13.62 -1.28
CA HIS A 14 14.90 -12.91 -0.29
C HIS A 14 13.40 -13.05 -0.49
N PHE A 15 12.93 -13.21 -1.73
CA PHE A 15 11.49 -13.22 -2.06
C PHE A 15 11.02 -14.50 -2.76
N GLY A 16 11.93 -15.40 -3.11
CA GLY A 16 11.61 -16.68 -3.76
C GLY A 16 11.15 -16.54 -5.23
N PHE A 17 11.30 -15.36 -5.84
CA PHE A 17 10.91 -15.13 -7.23
C PHE A 17 12.09 -15.34 -8.18
N ASP A 18 11.85 -16.04 -9.30
CA ASP A 18 12.87 -16.27 -10.33
C ASP A 18 12.97 -15.12 -11.34
N THR A 19 11.94 -14.30 -11.48
CA THR A 19 11.86 -13.23 -12.49
C THR A 19 11.10 -12.01 -11.96
N PHE A 20 11.43 -10.85 -12.51
CA PHE A 20 10.71 -9.61 -12.27
C PHE A 20 9.41 -9.53 -13.07
N LYS A 21 8.44 -8.77 -12.59
CA LYS A 21 7.18 -8.50 -13.29
C LYS A 21 7.20 -7.09 -13.90
N GLY A 22 6.82 -7.01 -15.18
CA GLY A 22 6.71 -5.70 -15.86
C GLY A 22 7.99 -4.89 -15.76
N ASN A 23 7.88 -3.65 -15.28
CA ASN A 23 9.00 -2.70 -15.19
C ASN A 23 9.80 -2.79 -13.88
N GLN A 24 9.57 -3.81 -13.04
CA GLN A 24 10.23 -3.91 -11.72
C GLN A 24 11.75 -3.91 -11.83
N GLU A 25 12.31 -4.67 -12.78
CA GLU A 25 13.75 -4.75 -13.00
C GLU A 25 14.36 -3.38 -13.30
N GLU A 26 13.79 -2.66 -14.27
CA GLU A 26 14.30 -1.34 -14.66
C GLU A 26 14.20 -0.32 -13.51
N ILE A 27 13.11 -0.36 -12.72
CA ILE A 27 12.89 0.52 -11.57
C ILE A 27 13.97 0.25 -10.52
N ILE A 28 14.19 -1.02 -10.19
CA ILE A 28 15.16 -1.44 -9.18
C ILE A 28 16.59 -1.04 -9.61
N LEU A 29 16.98 -1.32 -10.87
CA LEU A 29 18.29 -0.94 -11.39
C LEU A 29 18.49 0.58 -11.39
N ASN A 30 17.45 1.36 -11.70
CA ASN A 30 17.50 2.82 -11.65
C ASN A 30 17.76 3.33 -10.24
N LEU A 31 17.07 2.78 -9.24
CA LEU A 31 17.23 3.15 -7.84
C LEU A 31 18.59 2.72 -7.29
N LEU A 32 19.06 1.50 -7.62
CA LEU A 32 20.40 1.01 -7.27
C LEU A 32 21.53 1.84 -7.93
N SER A 33 21.23 2.54 -9.01
CA SER A 33 22.13 3.50 -9.67
C SER A 33 22.02 4.91 -9.06
N GLU A 34 21.36 5.05 -7.92
CA GLU A 34 21.17 6.29 -7.16
C GLU A 34 20.40 7.38 -7.91
N ASN A 35 19.50 7.00 -8.82
CA ASN A 35 18.66 7.93 -9.56
C ASN A 35 17.26 8.03 -8.97
N ASP A 36 16.68 9.24 -9.07
CA ASP A 36 15.28 9.47 -8.73
C ASP A 36 14.31 8.77 -9.68
N SER A 37 13.17 8.36 -9.15
CA SER A 37 12.14 7.65 -9.92
C SER A 37 10.73 8.09 -9.55
N PHE A 38 9.88 8.23 -10.56
CA PHE A 38 8.43 8.26 -10.37
C PHE A 38 7.82 6.98 -10.96
N VAL A 39 7.07 6.25 -10.15
CA VAL A 39 6.52 4.94 -10.50
C VAL A 39 5.00 4.97 -10.45
N LEU A 40 4.36 4.83 -11.60
CA LEU A 40 2.92 4.64 -11.74
C LEU A 40 2.64 3.17 -12.08
N MET A 41 2.20 2.41 -11.09
CA MET A 41 1.99 0.97 -11.20
C MET A 41 0.69 0.57 -10.51
N PRO A 42 -0.20 -0.20 -11.14
CA PRO A 42 -1.50 -0.55 -10.57
C PRO A 42 -1.37 -1.31 -9.24
N THR A 43 -2.46 -1.31 -8.47
CA THR A 43 -2.57 -2.16 -7.28
C THR A 43 -2.36 -3.63 -7.66
N GLY A 44 -1.60 -4.38 -6.87
CA GLY A 44 -1.21 -5.76 -7.20
C GLY A 44 -0.06 -5.88 -8.21
N GLY A 45 0.47 -4.77 -8.73
CA GLY A 45 1.62 -4.75 -9.64
C GLY A 45 2.97 -5.03 -8.97
N GLY A 46 3.03 -5.12 -7.64
CA GLY A 46 4.26 -5.39 -6.90
C GLY A 46 5.12 -4.15 -6.65
N LYS A 47 4.49 -2.99 -6.43
CA LYS A 47 5.17 -1.71 -6.10
C LYS A 47 6.17 -1.83 -4.96
N SER A 48 5.80 -2.55 -3.89
CA SER A 48 6.65 -2.66 -2.68
C SER A 48 7.99 -3.31 -2.98
N LEU A 49 8.06 -4.28 -3.87
CA LEU A 49 9.31 -4.94 -4.27
C LEU A 49 10.31 -3.95 -4.86
N CYS A 50 9.84 -2.89 -5.55
CA CYS A 50 10.68 -1.89 -6.19
C CYS A 50 11.54 -1.07 -5.21
N TYR A 51 11.18 -1.04 -3.92
CA TYR A 51 11.99 -0.43 -2.86
C TYR A 51 12.47 -1.44 -1.81
N GLN A 52 11.76 -2.55 -1.59
CA GLN A 52 12.18 -3.57 -0.63
C GLN A 52 13.46 -4.27 -1.05
N LEU A 53 13.58 -4.73 -2.29
CA LEU A 53 14.80 -5.40 -2.76
C LEU A 53 16.01 -4.46 -2.76
N PRO A 54 15.95 -3.22 -3.30
CA PRO A 54 17.06 -2.28 -3.20
C PRO A 54 17.51 -1.98 -1.77
N SER A 55 16.57 -1.89 -0.81
CA SER A 55 16.91 -1.63 0.58
C SER A 55 17.79 -2.72 1.20
N LEU A 56 17.61 -3.97 0.80
CA LEU A 56 18.44 -5.09 1.26
C LEU A 56 19.84 -5.07 0.62
N MET A 57 19.95 -4.50 -0.58
CA MET A 57 21.19 -4.48 -1.37
C MET A 57 22.07 -3.24 -1.13
N MET A 58 21.44 -2.12 -0.73
CA MET A 58 22.16 -0.87 -0.48
C MET A 58 22.65 -0.77 0.97
N GLU A 59 23.71 0.00 1.17
CA GLU A 59 24.21 0.31 2.50
C GLU A 59 23.38 1.40 3.17
N GLY A 60 23.05 1.21 4.45
CA GLY A 60 22.20 2.12 5.21
C GLY A 60 20.74 1.63 5.31
N THR A 61 19.87 2.52 5.78
CA THR A 61 18.43 2.26 5.98
C THR A 61 17.61 3.03 4.96
N ALA A 62 16.71 2.36 4.24
CA ALA A 62 15.72 3.00 3.40
C ALA A 62 14.57 3.56 4.26
N ILE A 63 14.20 4.81 4.01
CA ILE A 63 13.08 5.47 4.71
C ILE A 63 11.86 5.42 3.81
N VAL A 64 10.82 4.70 4.24
CA VAL A 64 9.56 4.56 3.50
C VAL A 64 8.49 5.41 4.15
N ILE A 65 8.09 6.50 3.50
CA ILE A 65 6.99 7.36 3.96
C ILE A 65 5.68 6.77 3.44
N SER A 66 4.81 6.34 4.34
CA SER A 66 3.54 5.70 4.01
C SER A 66 2.39 6.27 4.87
N PRO A 67 1.19 6.47 4.29
CA PRO A 67 0.11 7.20 4.99
C PRO A 67 -0.69 6.34 5.96
N LEU A 68 -0.47 5.03 6.00
CA LEU A 68 -1.36 4.08 6.67
C LEU A 68 -0.63 3.18 7.66
N ILE A 69 -0.94 3.34 8.94
CA ILE A 69 -0.35 2.58 10.04
C ILE A 69 -0.54 1.06 9.85
N ALA A 70 -1.74 0.64 9.47
CA ALA A 70 -2.03 -0.78 9.24
C ALA A 70 -1.22 -1.36 8.06
N LEU A 71 -1.04 -0.59 6.99
CA LEU A 71 -0.20 -1.00 5.86
C LEU A 71 1.27 -1.14 6.27
N MET A 72 1.80 -0.17 7.02
CA MET A 72 3.18 -0.23 7.53
C MET A 72 3.41 -1.51 8.33
N LYS A 73 2.48 -1.84 9.27
CA LYS A 73 2.58 -3.06 10.06
C LYS A 73 2.62 -4.30 9.17
N ASN A 74 1.68 -4.42 8.22
CA ASN A 74 1.63 -5.57 7.31
C ASN A 74 2.91 -5.70 6.47
N GLN A 75 3.47 -4.58 6.00
CA GLN A 75 4.72 -4.58 5.22
C GLN A 75 5.94 -4.97 6.08
N VAL A 76 6.00 -4.48 7.33
CA VAL A 76 7.06 -4.86 8.28
C VAL A 76 6.96 -6.34 8.62
N ASP A 77 5.76 -6.83 8.96
CA ASP A 77 5.53 -8.24 9.28
C ASP A 77 5.91 -9.15 8.10
N ALA A 78 5.56 -8.75 6.87
CA ALA A 78 5.96 -9.47 5.66
C ALA A 78 7.49 -9.50 5.48
N MET A 79 8.18 -8.38 5.67
CA MET A 79 9.65 -8.34 5.56
C MET A 79 10.34 -9.20 6.61
N ARG A 80 9.85 -9.19 7.85
CA ARG A 80 10.35 -10.03 8.94
C ARG A 80 10.14 -11.52 8.66
N HIS A 81 9.01 -11.86 8.02
CA HIS A 81 8.75 -13.26 7.64
C HIS A 81 9.73 -13.80 6.59
N PHE A 82 10.29 -12.95 5.74
CA PHE A 82 11.32 -13.32 4.76
C PHE A 82 12.75 -13.26 5.34
N SER A 83 12.93 -12.82 6.59
CA SER A 83 14.22 -12.67 7.25
C SER A 83 14.26 -13.52 8.52
N GLU A 84 15.46 -13.99 8.90
CA GLU A 84 15.71 -14.62 10.20
C GLU A 84 15.87 -13.56 11.33
N ASP A 85 15.95 -12.27 10.97
CA ASP A 85 16.16 -11.15 11.90
C ASP A 85 14.96 -10.19 11.86
N ASP A 86 14.22 -10.12 12.95
CA ASP A 86 13.06 -9.21 13.11
C ASP A 86 13.45 -7.73 13.06
N SER A 87 14.72 -7.40 13.28
CA SER A 87 15.22 -6.03 13.22
C SER A 87 15.42 -5.50 11.79
N ILE A 88 15.26 -6.35 10.76
CA ILE A 88 15.43 -5.99 9.34
C ILE A 88 14.50 -4.86 8.91
N ALA A 89 13.29 -4.79 9.48
CA ALA A 89 12.29 -3.78 9.18
C ALA A 89 11.55 -3.31 10.44
N HIS A 90 11.36 -2.01 10.53
CA HIS A 90 10.59 -1.38 11.60
C HIS A 90 9.62 -0.34 11.05
N PHE A 91 8.70 0.10 11.90
CA PHE A 91 7.88 1.28 11.63
C PHE A 91 7.99 2.30 12.77
N LEU A 92 7.80 3.57 12.45
CA LEU A 92 7.81 4.68 13.39
C LEU A 92 6.53 5.52 13.18
N ASN A 93 5.59 5.38 14.11
CA ASN A 93 4.32 6.08 14.07
C ASN A 93 3.80 6.40 15.50
N SER A 94 2.62 6.99 15.60
CA SER A 94 2.02 7.44 16.86
C SER A 94 1.52 6.33 17.80
N THR A 95 1.52 5.07 17.35
CA THR A 95 1.02 3.94 18.16
C THR A 95 2.10 3.31 19.04
N LEU A 96 3.38 3.62 18.77
CA LEU A 96 4.50 3.06 19.53
C LEU A 96 4.66 3.74 20.88
N ASN A 97 4.93 2.94 21.90
CA ASN A 97 5.38 3.46 23.20
C ASN A 97 6.88 3.84 23.14
N ARG A 98 7.35 4.52 24.18
CA ARG A 98 8.72 5.04 24.25
C ARG A 98 9.78 3.94 24.13
N GLN A 99 9.59 2.82 24.83
CA GLN A 99 10.52 1.70 24.80
C GLN A 99 10.67 1.11 23.38
N ALA A 100 9.55 0.95 22.67
CA ALA A 100 9.56 0.48 21.28
C ALA A 100 10.25 1.48 20.33
N ILE A 101 10.06 2.80 20.55
CA ILE A 101 10.75 3.84 19.77
C ILE A 101 12.27 3.76 20.01
N ASP A 102 12.70 3.61 21.26
CA ASP A 102 14.11 3.51 21.61
C ASP A 102 14.76 2.26 20.98
N GLN A 103 14.07 1.12 20.99
CA GLN A 103 14.53 -0.10 20.32
C GLN A 103 14.67 0.09 18.79
N VAL A 104 13.67 0.71 18.14
CA VAL A 104 13.73 1.02 16.71
C VAL A 104 14.96 1.88 16.40
N LYS A 105 15.22 2.92 17.20
CA LYS A 105 16.37 3.80 17.02
C LYS A 105 17.68 3.06 17.18
N GLU A 106 17.81 2.18 18.17
CA GLU A 106 19.01 1.37 18.40
C GLU A 106 19.30 0.43 17.22
N ASP A 107 18.27 -0.26 16.71
CA ASP A 107 18.44 -1.17 15.57
C ASP A 107 18.81 -0.43 14.27
N VAL A 108 18.29 0.80 14.07
CA VAL A 108 18.68 1.64 12.94
C VAL A 108 20.12 2.15 13.12
N TYR A 109 20.51 2.60 14.32
CA TYR A 109 21.89 3.04 14.59
C TYR A 109 22.91 1.91 14.43
N SER A 110 22.57 0.68 14.81
CA SER A 110 23.43 -0.48 14.65
C SER A 110 23.54 -0.98 13.21
N GLY A 111 22.73 -0.40 12.28
CA GLY A 111 22.71 -0.77 10.86
C GLY A 111 22.00 -2.10 10.56
N LYS A 112 21.31 -2.70 11.53
CA LYS A 112 20.50 -3.91 11.35
C LYS A 112 19.26 -3.62 10.50
N THR A 113 18.63 -2.47 10.72
CA THR A 113 17.38 -2.10 10.03
C THR A 113 17.67 -1.64 8.60
N LYS A 114 17.10 -2.36 7.63
CA LYS A 114 17.18 -2.03 6.21
C LYS A 114 16.01 -1.19 5.72
N LEU A 115 14.85 -1.34 6.34
CA LEU A 115 13.62 -0.62 6.02
C LEU A 115 13.03 0.00 7.27
N LEU A 116 12.86 1.31 7.27
CA LEU A 116 12.13 2.05 8.30
C LEU A 116 10.91 2.72 7.68
N TYR A 117 9.72 2.21 7.98
CA TYR A 117 8.47 2.84 7.58
C TYR A 117 8.12 3.98 8.56
N VAL A 118 7.83 5.16 8.02
CA VAL A 118 7.55 6.35 8.82
C VAL A 118 6.22 6.95 8.40
N ALA A 119 5.34 7.20 9.37
CA ALA A 119 4.12 7.96 9.11
C ALA A 119 4.45 9.44 8.81
N PRO A 120 3.75 10.09 7.87
CA PRO A 120 4.03 11.47 7.47
C PRO A 120 4.09 12.45 8.66
N GLU A 121 3.15 12.33 9.59
CA GLU A 121 3.12 13.13 10.82
C GLU A 121 4.29 12.84 11.77
N SER A 122 4.85 11.64 11.75
CA SER A 122 6.06 11.29 12.50
C SER A 122 7.32 11.78 11.79
N PHE A 123 7.31 11.83 10.46
CA PHE A 123 8.41 12.33 9.64
C PHE A 123 8.63 13.85 9.79
N THR A 124 7.61 14.61 10.26
CA THR A 124 7.71 16.06 10.51
C THR A 124 8.18 16.41 11.93
N LYS A 125 8.26 15.44 12.84
CA LYS A 125 8.67 15.70 14.23
C LYS A 125 10.17 16.03 14.30
N LYS A 126 10.52 17.12 14.97
CA LYS A 126 11.90 17.58 15.12
C LYS A 126 12.85 16.50 15.66
N GLU A 127 12.41 15.76 16.68
CA GLU A 127 13.18 14.65 17.26
C GLU A 127 13.50 13.53 16.28
N ASN A 128 12.58 13.25 15.33
CA ASN A 128 12.78 12.24 14.29
C ASN A 128 13.66 12.75 13.16
N ILE A 129 13.55 14.05 12.82
CA ILE A 129 14.47 14.69 11.84
C ILE A 129 15.91 14.65 12.39
N GLU A 130 16.12 15.03 13.65
CA GLU A 130 17.43 14.97 14.29
C GLU A 130 17.99 13.54 14.34
N PHE A 131 17.16 12.57 14.68
CA PHE A 131 17.52 11.14 14.64
C PHE A 131 17.93 10.70 13.22
N LEU A 132 17.10 10.97 12.21
CA LEU A 132 17.37 10.56 10.82
C LEU A 132 18.59 11.23 10.22
N ARG A 133 18.94 12.44 10.66
CA ARG A 133 20.21 13.12 10.26
C ARG A 133 21.45 12.40 10.74
N SER A 134 21.37 11.65 11.81
CA SER A 134 22.52 10.97 12.44
C SER A 134 22.73 9.54 11.95
N VAL A 135 21.88 9.04 11.06
CA VAL A 135 21.97 7.67 10.52
C VAL A 135 22.27 7.67 9.03
N LYS A 136 22.84 6.57 8.54
CA LYS A 136 23.10 6.39 7.11
C LYS A 136 21.83 5.99 6.40
N ILE A 137 21.29 6.90 5.57
CA ILE A 137 20.12 6.65 4.74
C ILE A 137 20.55 6.22 3.35
N SER A 138 19.97 5.12 2.84
CA SER A 138 20.19 4.64 1.47
C SER A 138 19.39 5.43 0.45
N PHE A 139 18.08 5.55 0.64
CA PHE A 139 17.15 6.31 -0.20
C PHE A 139 15.83 6.59 0.54
N TYR A 140 14.98 7.40 -0.07
CA TYR A 140 13.60 7.64 0.38
C TYR A 140 12.61 7.01 -0.59
N ALA A 141 11.63 6.28 -0.06
CA ALA A 141 10.48 5.81 -0.82
C ALA A 141 9.23 6.55 -0.33
N VAL A 142 8.52 7.21 -1.23
CA VAL A 142 7.26 7.89 -0.94
C VAL A 142 6.14 7.04 -1.50
N ASP A 143 5.53 6.23 -0.64
CA ASP A 143 4.40 5.39 -1.01
C ASP A 143 3.11 6.20 -1.01
N GLU A 144 2.14 5.78 -1.84
CA GLU A 144 0.90 6.52 -2.11
C GLU A 144 1.15 8.01 -2.40
N ALA A 145 2.16 8.27 -3.25
CA ALA A 145 2.64 9.62 -3.55
C ALA A 145 1.55 10.58 -4.08
N HIS A 146 0.41 10.05 -4.55
CA HIS A 146 -0.75 10.86 -4.93
C HIS A 146 -1.29 11.72 -3.77
N CYS A 147 -1.00 11.35 -2.50
CA CYS A 147 -1.35 12.14 -1.33
C CYS A 147 -0.65 13.52 -1.27
N ILE A 148 0.41 13.75 -2.06
CA ILE A 148 1.09 15.05 -2.17
C ILE A 148 0.23 16.08 -2.88
N SER A 149 -0.56 15.66 -3.85
CA SER A 149 -1.27 16.54 -4.77
C SER A 149 -2.66 16.90 -4.28
N GLU A 150 -2.99 18.18 -4.26
CA GLU A 150 -4.35 18.67 -4.01
C GLU A 150 -5.36 18.23 -5.09
N TRP A 151 -4.85 17.82 -6.24
CA TRP A 151 -5.64 17.25 -7.33
C TRP A 151 -5.75 15.73 -7.24
N GLY A 152 -5.08 15.12 -6.23
CA GLY A 152 -5.19 13.70 -5.92
C GLY A 152 -6.49 13.42 -5.17
N HIS A 153 -6.92 12.17 -5.19
CA HIS A 153 -8.17 11.76 -4.54
C HIS A 153 -8.06 11.61 -3.00
N ASP A 154 -6.85 11.61 -2.45
CA ASP A 154 -6.56 11.52 -0.99
C ASP A 154 -5.43 12.47 -0.60
N PHE A 155 -5.66 13.78 -0.80
CA PHE A 155 -4.67 14.80 -0.42
C PHE A 155 -4.44 14.83 1.10
N ARG A 156 -3.16 14.90 1.51
CA ARG A 156 -2.73 15.00 2.90
C ARG A 156 -1.70 16.10 3.07
N THR A 157 -2.01 17.05 3.95
CA THR A 157 -1.17 18.23 4.18
C THR A 157 0.26 17.87 4.60
N GLU A 158 0.42 16.80 5.39
CA GLU A 158 1.71 16.32 5.90
C GLU A 158 2.66 15.88 4.78
N TYR A 159 2.11 15.40 3.65
CA TYR A 159 2.90 15.01 2.48
C TYR A 159 3.59 16.20 1.79
N ARG A 160 3.05 17.41 1.92
CA ARG A 160 3.66 18.62 1.35
C ARG A 160 5.00 18.99 2.00
N ASN A 161 5.22 18.55 3.24
CA ASN A 161 6.44 18.85 3.99
C ASN A 161 7.57 17.82 3.74
N ILE A 162 7.29 16.74 3.01
CA ILE A 162 8.27 15.63 2.80
C ILE A 162 9.57 16.17 2.19
N ARG A 163 9.50 16.97 1.13
CA ARG A 163 10.69 17.57 0.50
C ARG A 163 11.51 18.37 1.49
N GLN A 164 10.89 19.31 2.20
CA GLN A 164 11.58 20.15 3.17
C GLN A 164 12.27 19.34 4.26
N ASN A 165 11.62 18.26 4.73
CA ASN A 165 12.21 17.38 5.73
C ASN A 165 13.38 16.57 5.16
N ILE A 166 13.28 16.07 3.92
CA ILE A 166 14.39 15.40 3.23
C ILE A 166 15.59 16.33 3.08
N GLU A 167 15.38 17.61 2.73
CA GLU A 167 16.45 18.60 2.62
C GLU A 167 17.14 18.85 3.99
N GLN A 168 16.35 18.87 5.09
CA GLN A 168 16.89 19.01 6.43
C GLN A 168 17.66 17.77 6.91
N ILE A 169 17.19 16.57 6.58
CA ILE A 169 17.81 15.30 6.97
C ILE A 169 19.07 15.03 6.13
N GLY A 170 18.97 15.19 4.83
CA GLY A 170 20.02 14.95 3.85
C GLY A 170 19.46 14.29 2.59
N ARG A 171 19.66 14.92 1.44
CA ARG A 171 19.16 14.44 0.15
C ARG A 171 19.79 13.09 -0.21
N ARG A 172 18.96 12.15 -0.59
CA ARG A 172 19.27 10.84 -1.15
C ARG A 172 18.31 10.57 -2.30
N PRO A 173 18.53 9.54 -3.12
CA PRO A 173 17.58 9.18 -4.18
C PRO A 173 16.16 9.04 -3.64
N ILE A 174 15.19 9.48 -4.44
CA ILE A 174 13.76 9.39 -4.10
C ILE A 174 13.07 8.49 -5.12
N ILE A 175 12.33 7.51 -4.64
CA ILE A 175 11.37 6.76 -5.43
C ILE A 175 9.96 7.11 -4.96
N ALA A 176 9.17 7.75 -5.82
CA ALA A 176 7.77 8.08 -5.57
C ALA A 176 6.86 7.07 -6.27
N LEU A 177 5.99 6.39 -5.50
CA LEU A 177 5.17 5.30 -6.03
C LEU A 177 3.69 5.61 -5.79
N THR A 178 2.87 5.34 -6.80
CA THR A 178 1.41 5.40 -6.66
C THR A 178 0.72 4.45 -7.64
N ALA A 179 -0.50 4.03 -7.30
CA ALA A 179 -1.34 3.25 -8.20
C ALA A 179 -2.16 4.13 -9.15
N THR A 180 -2.43 5.37 -8.76
CA THR A 180 -3.35 6.26 -9.47
C THR A 180 -2.79 7.68 -9.51
N ALA A 181 -2.58 8.20 -10.69
CA ALA A 181 -2.21 9.61 -10.89
C ALA A 181 -2.50 10.04 -12.33
N THR A 182 -3.33 11.07 -12.49
CA THR A 182 -3.50 11.75 -13.78
C THR A 182 -2.19 12.46 -14.16
N PRO A 183 -1.99 12.84 -15.44
CA PRO A 183 -0.79 13.60 -15.84
C PRO A 183 -0.53 14.86 -14.99
N LYS A 184 -1.61 15.55 -14.59
CA LYS A 184 -1.53 16.73 -13.71
C LYS A 184 -1.01 16.35 -12.31
N VAL A 185 -1.53 15.28 -11.75
CA VAL A 185 -1.09 14.75 -10.43
C VAL A 185 0.35 14.28 -10.50
N GLN A 186 0.77 13.57 -11.56
CA GLN A 186 2.15 13.16 -11.79
C GLN A 186 3.11 14.34 -11.77
N HIS A 187 2.80 15.39 -12.55
CA HIS A 187 3.61 16.60 -12.60
C HIS A 187 3.71 17.28 -11.22
N ASP A 188 2.60 17.38 -10.50
CA ASP A 188 2.54 17.99 -9.18
C ASP A 188 3.37 17.18 -8.13
N ILE A 189 3.31 15.86 -8.18
CA ILE A 189 4.15 14.99 -7.33
C ILE A 189 5.64 15.22 -7.59
N MET A 190 6.05 15.14 -8.86
CA MET A 190 7.45 15.27 -9.24
C MET A 190 8.01 16.66 -8.88
N LYS A 191 7.22 17.72 -9.08
CA LYS A 191 7.57 19.07 -8.69
C LYS A 191 7.71 19.23 -7.16
N ASN A 192 6.74 18.72 -6.40
CA ASN A 192 6.75 18.85 -4.94
C ASN A 192 7.87 18.05 -4.27
N LEU A 193 8.31 16.93 -4.85
CA LEU A 193 9.42 16.13 -4.35
C LEU A 193 10.78 16.54 -4.92
N ASP A 194 10.82 17.52 -5.85
CA ASP A 194 12.03 17.94 -6.55
C ASP A 194 12.76 16.81 -7.29
N ILE A 195 11.97 16.02 -8.02
CA ILE A 195 12.42 14.91 -8.85
C ILE A 195 11.99 15.09 -10.31
N ALA A 196 11.95 16.35 -10.78
CA ALA A 196 11.49 16.66 -12.14
C ALA A 196 12.31 15.95 -13.23
N ASP A 197 13.62 15.75 -12.99
CA ASP A 197 14.53 15.05 -13.89
C ASP A 197 14.56 13.53 -13.64
N GLY A 198 13.80 13.04 -12.67
CA GLY A 198 13.72 11.62 -12.32
C GLY A 198 13.09 10.78 -13.44
N LYS A 199 13.53 9.54 -13.56
CA LYS A 199 12.98 8.61 -14.57
C LYS A 199 11.53 8.23 -14.24
N VAL A 200 10.65 8.33 -15.24
CA VAL A 200 9.23 8.01 -15.12
C VAL A 200 8.98 6.60 -15.63
N PHE A 201 8.44 5.75 -14.77
CA PHE A 201 8.04 4.40 -15.10
C PHE A 201 6.51 4.27 -15.03
N LYS A 202 5.89 3.84 -16.12
CA LYS A 202 4.45 3.65 -16.20
C LYS A 202 4.14 2.21 -16.61
N SER A 203 3.41 1.50 -15.77
CA SER A 203 2.88 0.19 -16.12
C SER A 203 1.47 0.31 -16.70
N SER A 204 1.08 -0.66 -17.49
CA SER A 204 -0.30 -0.72 -18.01
C SER A 204 -1.30 -0.88 -16.88
N PHE A 205 -2.40 -0.15 -16.96
CA PHE A 205 -3.56 -0.33 -16.06
C PHE A 205 -4.41 -1.54 -16.46
N ASN A 206 -4.17 -2.10 -17.62
CA ASN A 206 -4.89 -3.30 -18.07
C ASN A 206 -4.51 -4.49 -17.18
N ARG A 207 -5.51 -5.10 -16.59
CA ARG A 207 -5.42 -6.30 -15.77
C ARG A 207 -6.13 -7.45 -16.49
N PRO A 208 -5.44 -8.20 -17.38
CA PRO A 208 -6.07 -9.22 -18.22
C PRO A 208 -6.69 -10.37 -17.42
N ASN A 209 -6.34 -10.50 -16.15
CA ASN A 209 -6.93 -11.46 -15.22
C ASN A 209 -8.20 -10.96 -14.49
N LEU A 210 -8.65 -9.73 -14.77
CA LEU A 210 -9.90 -9.17 -14.22
C LEU A 210 -10.95 -9.09 -15.31
N TYR A 211 -12.10 -9.71 -15.06
CA TYR A 211 -13.29 -9.54 -15.86
C TYR A 211 -14.16 -8.43 -15.25
N TYR A 212 -14.56 -7.46 -16.06
CA TYR A 212 -15.41 -6.34 -15.66
C TYR A 212 -16.80 -6.52 -16.23
N GLU A 213 -17.81 -6.37 -15.41
CA GLU A 213 -19.21 -6.45 -15.80
C GLU A 213 -19.99 -5.31 -15.16
N VAL A 214 -20.90 -4.71 -15.94
CA VAL A 214 -21.85 -3.70 -15.47
C VAL A 214 -23.26 -4.24 -15.64
N ARG A 215 -24.02 -4.26 -14.55
CA ARG A 215 -25.44 -4.69 -14.53
C ARG A 215 -26.35 -3.54 -14.16
N PRO A 216 -27.53 -3.42 -14.76
CA PRO A 216 -28.55 -2.49 -14.30
C PRO A 216 -28.95 -2.80 -12.85
N LYS A 217 -29.06 -1.76 -12.02
CA LYS A 217 -29.53 -1.89 -10.64
C LYS A 217 -31.06 -1.96 -10.64
N THR A 218 -31.58 -3.14 -10.43
CA THR A 218 -33.03 -3.44 -10.38
C THR A 218 -33.50 -3.62 -8.94
N GLU A 219 -34.83 -3.77 -8.73
CA GLU A 219 -35.40 -4.13 -7.42
C GLU A 219 -34.92 -5.49 -6.89
N ASN A 220 -34.39 -6.35 -7.77
CA ASN A 220 -33.86 -7.67 -7.44
C ASN A 220 -32.36 -7.71 -7.20
N VAL A 221 -31.67 -6.56 -7.15
CA VAL A 221 -30.19 -6.48 -7.05
C VAL A 221 -29.64 -7.29 -5.87
N ASP A 222 -30.28 -7.24 -4.72
CA ASP A 222 -29.84 -7.99 -3.53
C ASP A 222 -29.91 -9.51 -3.75
N LYS A 223 -30.94 -9.99 -4.41
CA LYS A 223 -31.10 -11.43 -4.79
C LYS A 223 -30.04 -11.85 -5.82
N GLU A 224 -29.72 -10.97 -6.76
CA GLU A 224 -28.71 -11.23 -7.78
C GLU A 224 -27.31 -11.31 -7.17
N ILE A 225 -26.98 -10.41 -6.23
CA ILE A 225 -25.73 -10.44 -5.47
C ILE A 225 -25.60 -11.74 -4.68
N ILE A 226 -26.65 -12.15 -3.92
CA ILE A 226 -26.65 -13.41 -3.18
C ILE A 226 -26.41 -14.60 -4.11
N ARG A 227 -27.11 -14.66 -5.25
CA ARG A 227 -26.96 -15.74 -6.24
C ARG A 227 -25.54 -15.77 -6.81
N PHE A 228 -25.00 -14.61 -7.15
CA PHE A 228 -23.63 -14.49 -7.64
C PHE A 228 -22.61 -15.00 -6.61
N ILE A 229 -22.69 -14.55 -5.35
CA ILE A 229 -21.75 -14.97 -4.30
C ILE A 229 -21.85 -16.48 -4.05
N LYS A 230 -23.07 -17.04 -4.01
CA LYS A 230 -23.26 -18.50 -3.89
C LYS A 230 -22.62 -19.27 -5.06
N SER A 231 -22.65 -18.72 -6.29
CA SER A 231 -21.98 -19.32 -7.45
C SER A 231 -20.46 -19.31 -7.34
N MET A 232 -19.89 -18.40 -6.56
CA MET A 232 -18.44 -18.29 -6.32
C MET A 232 -17.89 -19.34 -5.33
N LYS A 233 -18.72 -20.23 -4.80
CA LYS A 233 -18.35 -21.42 -4.00
C LYS A 233 -17.35 -21.12 -2.87
N GLY A 234 -17.68 -20.19 -2.01
CA GLY A 234 -16.87 -19.86 -0.84
C GLY A 234 -15.64 -18.97 -1.09
N LYS A 235 -15.47 -18.46 -2.32
CA LYS A 235 -14.38 -17.54 -2.63
C LYS A 235 -14.58 -16.19 -1.96
N SER A 236 -13.48 -15.60 -1.47
CA SER A 236 -13.49 -14.31 -0.78
C SER A 236 -13.77 -13.13 -1.70
N GLY A 237 -14.55 -12.16 -1.21
CA GLY A 237 -14.91 -10.97 -1.98
C GLY A 237 -15.21 -9.74 -1.13
N ILE A 238 -15.25 -8.59 -1.81
CA ILE A 238 -15.55 -7.29 -1.21
C ILE A 238 -16.75 -6.67 -1.91
N ILE A 239 -17.67 -6.09 -1.14
CA ILE A 239 -18.80 -5.33 -1.68
C ILE A 239 -18.71 -3.89 -1.18
N TYR A 240 -18.62 -2.94 -2.10
CA TYR A 240 -18.59 -1.51 -1.79
C TYR A 240 -19.97 -0.87 -1.87
N CYS A 241 -20.36 -0.16 -0.80
CA CYS A 241 -21.57 0.64 -0.71
C CYS A 241 -21.23 2.09 -0.33
N LEU A 242 -22.03 3.06 -0.76
CA LEU A 242 -21.82 4.47 -0.41
C LEU A 242 -22.24 4.81 1.02
N SER A 243 -23.27 4.16 1.56
CA SER A 243 -23.80 4.48 2.90
C SER A 243 -23.46 3.41 3.94
N ARG A 244 -23.20 3.86 5.18
CA ARG A 244 -22.96 2.97 6.34
C ARG A 244 -24.15 2.06 6.61
N LYS A 245 -25.38 2.63 6.54
CA LYS A 245 -26.64 1.90 6.73
C LYS A 245 -26.76 0.73 5.73
N LYS A 246 -26.49 0.97 4.43
CA LYS A 246 -26.53 -0.10 3.42
C LYS A 246 -25.48 -1.16 3.63
N VAL A 247 -24.29 -0.79 4.15
CA VAL A 247 -23.24 -1.74 4.52
C VAL A 247 -23.74 -2.72 5.58
N GLU A 248 -24.37 -2.22 6.65
CA GLU A 248 -24.90 -3.03 7.75
C GLU A 248 -26.06 -3.92 7.27
N GLU A 249 -27.06 -3.33 6.59
CA GLU A 249 -28.21 -4.05 6.04
C GLU A 249 -27.81 -5.18 5.09
N LEU A 250 -26.85 -4.92 4.20
CA LEU A 250 -26.43 -5.92 3.22
C LEU A 250 -25.59 -7.03 3.88
N ALA A 251 -24.74 -6.71 4.86
CA ALA A 251 -24.00 -7.71 5.62
C ALA A 251 -24.95 -8.63 6.39
N GLU A 252 -25.97 -8.09 7.04
CA GLU A 252 -27.01 -8.86 7.72
C GLU A 252 -27.78 -9.76 6.74
N LEU A 253 -28.21 -9.20 5.61
CA LEU A 253 -28.93 -9.95 4.56
C LEU A 253 -28.10 -11.13 4.03
N LEU A 254 -26.80 -10.95 3.85
CA LEU A 254 -25.90 -12.02 3.40
C LEU A 254 -25.82 -13.13 4.46
N ASN A 255 -25.70 -12.79 5.74
CA ASN A 255 -25.66 -13.77 6.84
C ASN A 255 -26.96 -14.57 6.96
N VAL A 256 -28.12 -13.93 6.81
CA VAL A 256 -29.42 -14.61 6.78
C VAL A 256 -29.53 -15.61 5.60
N ASN A 257 -28.74 -15.41 4.56
CA ASN A 257 -28.67 -16.28 3.38
C ASN A 257 -27.46 -17.25 3.40
N ASP A 258 -26.90 -17.57 4.58
CA ASP A 258 -25.79 -18.50 4.78
C ASP A 258 -24.47 -18.06 4.11
N ILE A 259 -24.28 -16.76 3.90
CA ILE A 259 -23.03 -16.18 3.41
C ILE A 259 -22.38 -15.44 4.58
N LYS A 260 -21.27 -15.95 5.10
CA LYS A 260 -20.51 -15.29 6.19
C LYS A 260 -19.99 -13.93 5.73
N ALA A 261 -20.60 -12.85 6.22
CA ALA A 261 -20.26 -11.48 5.87
C ALA A 261 -20.15 -10.59 7.09
N LEU A 262 -19.23 -9.62 7.06
CA LEU A 262 -19.07 -8.60 8.10
C LEU A 262 -19.09 -7.19 7.50
N PRO A 263 -19.65 -6.21 8.23
CA PRO A 263 -19.65 -4.82 7.84
C PRO A 263 -18.28 -4.16 8.14
N TYR A 264 -17.93 -3.13 7.37
CA TYR A 264 -16.75 -2.31 7.63
C TYR A 264 -16.96 -0.85 7.16
N HIS A 265 -16.99 0.09 8.09
CA HIS A 265 -17.09 1.52 7.79
C HIS A 265 -16.51 2.39 8.92
N ALA A 266 -16.20 3.64 8.62
CA ALA A 266 -15.56 4.56 9.55
C ALA A 266 -16.39 4.91 10.80
N GLY A 267 -17.70 4.64 10.81
CA GLY A 267 -18.57 4.85 11.96
C GLY A 267 -18.51 3.75 13.02
N MET A 268 -17.83 2.63 12.73
CA MET A 268 -17.64 1.55 13.71
C MET A 268 -16.51 1.87 14.67
N GLU A 269 -16.55 1.29 15.86
CA GLU A 269 -15.42 1.35 16.81
C GLU A 269 -14.14 0.75 16.21
N SER A 270 -13.01 1.35 16.53
CA SER A 270 -11.71 0.95 15.96
C SER A 270 -11.37 -0.52 16.24
N ALA A 271 -11.67 -1.00 17.44
CA ALA A 271 -11.45 -2.40 17.82
C ALA A 271 -12.27 -3.36 16.96
N VAL A 272 -13.57 -3.07 16.76
CA VAL A 272 -14.47 -3.89 15.93
C VAL A 272 -14.04 -3.89 14.47
N ARG A 273 -13.59 -2.74 13.94
CA ARG A 273 -13.06 -2.67 12.57
C ARG A 273 -11.83 -3.54 12.39
N SER A 274 -10.90 -3.48 13.36
CA SER A 274 -9.69 -4.29 13.33
C SER A 274 -10.02 -5.78 13.39
N GLU A 275 -10.94 -6.17 14.27
CA GLU A 275 -11.39 -7.56 14.38
C GLU A 275 -12.05 -8.08 13.09
N ASN A 276 -12.95 -7.28 12.49
CA ASN A 276 -13.63 -7.64 11.24
C ASN A 276 -12.62 -7.79 10.09
N GLN A 277 -11.62 -6.91 10.01
CA GLN A 277 -10.54 -7.01 9.05
C GLN A 277 -9.71 -8.28 9.26
N ASP A 278 -9.33 -8.57 10.48
CA ASP A 278 -8.52 -9.76 10.83
C ASP A 278 -9.27 -11.05 10.47
N LYS A 279 -10.57 -11.14 10.77
CA LYS A 279 -11.42 -12.28 10.40
C LYS A 279 -11.48 -12.48 8.89
N PHE A 280 -11.57 -11.39 8.12
CA PHE A 280 -11.56 -11.47 6.66
C PHE A 280 -10.19 -11.91 6.13
N LEU A 281 -9.09 -11.39 6.68
CA LEU A 281 -7.74 -11.78 6.28
C LEU A 281 -7.43 -13.27 6.58
N LYS A 282 -8.02 -13.81 7.66
CA LYS A 282 -7.84 -15.21 8.11
C LYS A 282 -8.85 -16.19 7.49
N ASP A 283 -9.69 -15.76 6.56
CA ASP A 283 -10.75 -16.57 5.95
C ASP A 283 -11.87 -17.04 6.89
N ASP A 284 -12.00 -16.45 8.09
CA ASP A 284 -13.11 -16.73 9.00
C ASP A 284 -14.46 -16.24 8.42
N VAL A 285 -14.42 -15.24 7.57
CA VAL A 285 -15.56 -14.72 6.81
C VAL A 285 -15.25 -14.63 5.32
N GLN A 286 -16.27 -14.88 4.50
CA GLN A 286 -16.15 -14.92 3.05
C GLN A 286 -16.18 -13.51 2.43
N VAL A 287 -17.02 -12.61 2.96
CA VAL A 287 -17.32 -11.32 2.35
C VAL A 287 -17.16 -10.18 3.35
N ILE A 288 -16.52 -9.12 2.92
CA ILE A 288 -16.62 -7.81 3.60
C ILE A 288 -17.55 -6.92 2.81
N VAL A 289 -18.56 -6.37 3.48
CA VAL A 289 -19.40 -5.31 2.94
C VAL A 289 -18.91 -4.00 3.53
N ALA A 290 -18.50 -3.04 2.69
CA ALA A 290 -17.75 -1.89 3.17
C ALA A 290 -18.11 -0.59 2.47
N THR A 291 -17.84 0.54 3.15
CA THR A 291 -17.61 1.82 2.46
C THR A 291 -16.16 1.90 1.97
N ILE A 292 -15.80 2.99 1.27
CA ILE A 292 -14.42 3.28 0.86
C ILE A 292 -13.41 3.27 2.04
N ALA A 293 -13.90 3.26 3.29
CA ALA A 293 -13.04 3.11 4.47
C ALA A 293 -12.31 1.75 4.54
N PHE A 294 -12.86 0.71 3.88
CA PHE A 294 -12.16 -0.56 3.65
C PHE A 294 -11.32 -0.40 2.38
N GLY A 295 -10.27 0.39 2.52
CA GLY A 295 -9.54 0.92 1.39
C GLY A 295 -8.06 0.59 1.43
N MET A 296 -7.23 1.61 1.42
CA MET A 296 -5.77 1.49 1.40
C MET A 296 -5.26 0.61 2.55
N GLY A 297 -4.23 -0.19 2.29
CA GLY A 297 -3.58 -1.02 3.31
C GLY A 297 -4.13 -2.42 3.53
N ILE A 298 -5.16 -2.84 2.79
CA ILE A 298 -5.67 -4.21 2.88
C ILE A 298 -5.01 -5.07 1.80
N ASP A 299 -4.20 -6.00 2.24
CA ASP A 299 -3.46 -6.91 1.38
C ASP A 299 -3.90 -8.36 1.60
N LYS A 300 -5.03 -8.74 0.98
CA LYS A 300 -5.52 -10.11 0.93
C LYS A 300 -5.31 -10.66 -0.49
N PRO A 301 -4.48 -11.71 -0.65
CA PRO A 301 -4.05 -12.17 -1.98
C PRO A 301 -5.12 -12.95 -2.75
N ASP A 302 -6.15 -13.42 -2.08
CA ASP A 302 -7.15 -14.35 -2.63
C ASP A 302 -8.55 -13.75 -2.81
N VAL A 303 -8.68 -12.42 -2.83
CA VAL A 303 -9.93 -11.75 -3.21
C VAL A 303 -10.24 -12.08 -4.68
N ARG A 304 -11.39 -12.72 -4.92
CA ARG A 304 -11.77 -13.20 -6.25
C ARG A 304 -12.84 -12.37 -6.92
N PHE A 305 -13.58 -11.56 -6.17
CA PHE A 305 -14.55 -10.62 -6.72
C PHE A 305 -14.64 -9.34 -5.91
N VAL A 306 -14.92 -8.25 -6.62
CA VAL A 306 -15.28 -6.97 -6.05
C VAL A 306 -16.61 -6.55 -6.67
N ILE A 307 -17.58 -6.21 -5.84
CA ILE A 307 -18.90 -5.72 -6.28
C ILE A 307 -19.02 -4.27 -5.83
N HIS A 308 -19.37 -3.39 -6.75
CA HIS A 308 -19.80 -2.04 -6.46
C HIS A 308 -21.34 -2.03 -6.44
N TYR A 309 -21.91 -1.98 -5.24
CA TYR A 309 -23.36 -1.83 -5.07
C TYR A 309 -23.85 -0.48 -5.57
N ASP A 310 -23.02 0.53 -5.39
CA ASP A 310 -23.20 1.88 -5.89
C ASP A 310 -22.00 2.27 -6.77
N ILE A 311 -22.23 3.16 -7.75
CA ILE A 311 -21.17 3.66 -8.64
C ILE A 311 -20.11 4.42 -7.81
N PRO A 312 -18.81 4.12 -7.95
CA PRO A 312 -17.75 4.85 -7.29
C PRO A 312 -17.74 6.34 -7.65
N LYS A 313 -17.23 7.18 -6.74
CA LYS A 313 -17.22 8.63 -6.92
C LYS A 313 -16.20 9.10 -7.96
N SER A 314 -15.17 8.31 -8.20
CA SER A 314 -14.10 8.65 -9.17
C SER A 314 -13.58 7.39 -9.86
N LEU A 315 -12.95 7.59 -11.02
CA LEU A 315 -12.32 6.51 -11.77
C LEU A 315 -11.09 5.96 -11.03
N GLU A 316 -10.35 6.81 -10.33
CA GLU A 316 -9.21 6.44 -9.50
C GLU A 316 -9.64 5.53 -8.35
N GLY A 317 -10.69 5.90 -7.63
CA GLY A 317 -11.31 5.07 -6.59
C GLY A 317 -11.75 3.71 -7.14
N TYR A 318 -12.40 3.70 -8.30
CA TYR A 318 -12.81 2.48 -8.98
C TYR A 318 -11.62 1.54 -9.27
N TYR A 319 -10.52 2.06 -9.82
CA TYR A 319 -9.33 1.26 -10.09
C TYR A 319 -8.65 0.75 -8.81
N GLN A 320 -8.64 1.55 -7.77
CA GLN A 320 -8.09 1.15 -6.47
C GLN A 320 -8.89 0.01 -5.83
N GLU A 321 -10.22 0.09 -5.91
CA GLU A 321 -11.15 -0.89 -5.34
C GLU A 321 -11.17 -2.19 -6.16
N THR A 322 -11.31 -2.11 -7.48
CA THR A 322 -11.29 -3.30 -8.37
C THR A 322 -9.92 -3.97 -8.37
N GLY A 323 -8.84 -3.21 -8.25
CA GLY A 323 -7.47 -3.72 -8.19
C GLY A 323 -7.15 -4.62 -7.01
N ARG A 324 -8.07 -4.75 -6.02
CA ARG A 324 -7.96 -5.70 -4.90
C ARG A 324 -8.23 -7.13 -5.33
N ALA A 325 -9.04 -7.32 -6.37
CA ALA A 325 -9.30 -8.63 -6.93
C ALA A 325 -8.14 -9.14 -7.79
N GLY A 326 -8.05 -10.46 -7.94
CA GLY A 326 -7.12 -11.10 -8.87
C GLY A 326 -5.64 -10.91 -8.54
N ARG A 327 -5.30 -10.82 -7.26
CA ARG A 327 -3.91 -10.81 -6.79
C ARG A 327 -3.28 -12.20 -6.79
#